data_8fe50fa0545166abb3976d445be0f8bd
#
_entry.id   8fe50fa0545166abb3976d445be0f8bd
#
_cell.length_a   1.000
_cell.length_b   1.000
_cell.length_c   1.000
_cell.angle_alpha   90.00
_cell.angle_beta   90.00
_cell.angle_gamma   90.00
#
_symmetry.space_group_name_H-M   'P 1'
#
loop_
_entity.id
_entity.type
_entity.pdbx_description
1 polymer ?
#
loop_
_entity_poly.entity_id
_entity_poly.type
_entity_poly.pdbx_seq_one_letter_code
_entity_poly.pdbx_strand_id
1 'polypeptide(L)'
;VDVQAKEISAEDMNRDYRLKEHAIVDRPRGSRAAVERAAKLLVDAEHPMIVCGVGAVVSDACEEVKELAVLLDAPVGTAAMGQGIIGGNDPYYAGRVGGWGNKCANELCWRSDVVITLGNRFDEDETGAWEMGDTYNMDKTKIIHVHTDPRELGRVYPIEVGIHGDPKSVLQELIELIKAENRTFDHNVKADVAKGRAEYFAEMAEYRNSDSYPINPFRFVKELEEVFPKNGVQVGAAICARNYYCHDEPRSAYYGYGMDLIGTSLAQALGFAVGCPDRKVVSVEGDGGFLIHSSMLATAAEYHLPITWIVVNNSSYGTVWGLQRQYYEGRSILTEFCYDDGEVYVPDYAKMAEGFRIKSFRVERPEEIRPALEAALAYDGPTLVDVVVDRTFSSTPPTVSRCGWDRYYPDWKAE
;
A
#
# COMPACT_ATOMS: atom_id res chain seq x y z
N VAL A 1 17.34 -37.69 -2.97
CA VAL A 1 18.65 -38.23 -3.41
C VAL A 1 18.56 -38.75 -4.82
N ASP A 2 17.58 -39.61 -5.16
CA ASP A 2 17.47 -40.22 -6.50
C ASP A 2 17.29 -39.21 -7.64
N VAL A 3 16.55 -38.12 -7.39
CA VAL A 3 16.37 -37.05 -8.35
C VAL A 3 17.64 -36.20 -8.51
N GLN A 4 18.33 -35.92 -7.41
CA GLN A 4 19.57 -35.12 -7.41
C GLN A 4 20.76 -35.81 -8.07
N ALA A 5 20.78 -37.11 -8.04
CA ALA A 5 21.85 -37.93 -8.63
C ALA A 5 21.56 -38.43 -10.06
N LYS A 6 20.39 -38.03 -10.63
CA LYS A 6 20.00 -38.46 -11.96
C LYS A 6 20.78 -37.69 -13.03
N GLU A 7 21.41 -38.43 -13.94
CA GLU A 7 22.01 -37.83 -15.13
C GLU A 7 20.92 -37.25 -16.03
N ILE A 8 21.13 -36.02 -16.50
CA ILE A 8 20.28 -35.38 -17.49
C ILE A 8 21.09 -35.07 -18.74
N SER A 9 20.47 -35.17 -19.91
CA SER A 9 21.12 -34.85 -21.18
C SER A 9 21.41 -33.36 -21.30
N ALA A 10 22.40 -33.00 -22.11
CA ALA A 10 22.64 -31.60 -22.48
C ALA A 10 21.43 -30.96 -23.18
N GLU A 11 20.63 -31.75 -23.91
CA GLU A 11 19.39 -31.34 -24.54
C GLU A 11 18.34 -30.98 -23.51
N ASP A 12 18.16 -31.78 -22.46
CA ASP A 12 17.22 -31.49 -21.34
C ASP A 12 17.67 -30.32 -20.51
N MET A 13 18.98 -30.13 -20.31
CA MET A 13 19.51 -28.95 -19.60
C MET A 13 19.25 -27.63 -20.35
N ASN A 14 19.31 -27.68 -21.68
CA ASN A 14 19.10 -26.50 -22.53
C ASN A 14 17.67 -26.37 -23.04
N ARG A 15 16.75 -27.20 -22.53
CA ARG A 15 15.34 -27.16 -22.92
C ARG A 15 14.73 -25.85 -22.52
N ASP A 16 14.30 -25.07 -23.50
CA ASP A 16 13.55 -23.84 -23.27
C ASP A 16 12.14 -24.19 -22.78
N TYR A 17 11.94 -24.10 -21.48
CA TYR A 17 10.61 -24.23 -20.88
C TYR A 17 9.86 -22.93 -21.12
N ARG A 18 9.18 -22.82 -22.24
CA ARG A 18 8.35 -21.66 -22.60
C ARG A 18 7.13 -21.56 -21.69
N LEU A 19 7.36 -21.15 -20.45
CA LEU A 19 6.30 -20.99 -19.43
C LEU A 19 5.16 -20.08 -19.92
N LYS A 20 5.48 -19.09 -20.77
CA LYS A 20 4.49 -18.19 -21.37
C LYS A 20 3.47 -18.91 -22.26
N GLU A 21 3.83 -19.99 -22.91
CA GLU A 21 2.93 -20.77 -23.77
C GLU A 21 1.97 -21.67 -22.98
N HIS A 22 2.28 -21.94 -21.69
CA HIS A 22 1.45 -22.78 -20.83
C HIS A 22 0.47 -21.99 -19.96
N ALA A 23 0.52 -20.66 -19.99
CA ALA A 23 -0.24 -19.78 -19.11
C ALA A 23 -1.13 -18.80 -19.88
N ILE A 24 -1.48 -19.07 -21.13
CA ILE A 24 -2.41 -18.24 -21.89
C ILE A 24 -3.82 -18.53 -21.36
N VAL A 25 -4.28 -17.67 -20.48
CA VAL A 25 -5.65 -17.68 -19.97
C VAL A 25 -6.30 -16.36 -20.36
N ASP A 26 -7.41 -16.43 -21.08
CA ASP A 26 -8.20 -15.25 -21.39
C ASP A 26 -8.73 -14.60 -20.11
N ARG A 27 -8.69 -13.28 -20.07
CA ARG A 27 -9.25 -12.52 -18.95
C ARG A 27 -10.77 -12.65 -18.96
N PRO A 28 -11.41 -13.09 -17.85
CA PRO A 28 -12.86 -13.18 -17.80
C PRO A 28 -13.48 -11.77 -17.85
N ARG A 29 -14.51 -11.59 -18.67
CA ARG A 29 -15.14 -10.27 -18.90
C ARG A 29 -16.37 -10.03 -18.03
N GLY A 30 -16.83 -11.05 -17.34
CA GLY A 30 -18.09 -10.99 -16.61
C GLY A 30 -19.32 -11.19 -17.52
N SER A 31 -20.49 -11.21 -16.90
CA SER A 31 -21.75 -11.27 -17.64
C SER A 31 -22.11 -9.89 -18.20
N ARG A 32 -22.39 -9.79 -19.48
CA ARG A 32 -22.85 -8.55 -20.14
C ARG A 32 -23.98 -7.88 -19.40
N ALA A 33 -24.99 -8.64 -19.00
CA ALA A 33 -26.13 -8.13 -18.24
C ALA A 33 -25.75 -7.57 -16.86
N ALA A 34 -24.71 -8.10 -16.21
CA ALA A 34 -24.21 -7.56 -14.95
C ALA A 34 -23.44 -6.24 -15.17
N VAL A 35 -22.64 -6.17 -16.24
CA VAL A 35 -21.91 -4.95 -16.60
C VAL A 35 -22.87 -3.83 -16.99
N GLU A 36 -23.95 -4.13 -17.73
CA GLU A 36 -25.01 -3.16 -18.07
C GLU A 36 -25.74 -2.63 -16.82
N ARG A 37 -26.05 -3.49 -15.84
CA ARG A 37 -26.62 -3.04 -14.56
C ARG A 37 -25.65 -2.14 -13.79
N ALA A 38 -24.37 -2.49 -13.77
CA ALA A 38 -23.34 -1.68 -13.14
C ALA A 38 -23.19 -0.31 -13.81
N ALA A 39 -23.17 -0.26 -15.15
CA ALA A 39 -23.12 0.99 -15.92
C ALA A 39 -24.29 1.90 -15.55
N LYS A 40 -25.51 1.35 -15.54
CA LYS A 40 -26.71 2.12 -15.17
C LYS A 40 -26.63 2.69 -13.76
N LEU A 41 -26.19 1.88 -12.77
CA LEU A 41 -26.04 2.37 -11.40
C LEU A 41 -25.05 3.52 -11.30
N LEU A 42 -23.90 3.43 -11.99
CA LEU A 42 -22.87 4.46 -11.98
C LEU A 42 -23.33 5.74 -12.69
N VAL A 43 -24.07 5.61 -13.79
CA VAL A 43 -24.62 6.76 -14.54
C VAL A 43 -25.68 7.51 -13.72
N ASP A 44 -26.44 6.81 -12.90
CA ASP A 44 -27.51 7.37 -12.06
C ASP A 44 -27.03 7.79 -10.66
N ALA A 45 -25.74 7.55 -10.32
CA ALA A 45 -25.19 7.89 -9.02
C ALA A 45 -25.05 9.40 -8.83
N GLU A 46 -25.35 9.89 -7.62
CA GLU A 46 -25.10 11.26 -7.20
C GLU A 46 -23.70 11.45 -6.63
N HIS A 47 -23.16 10.40 -5.99
CA HIS A 47 -21.84 10.37 -5.36
C HIS A 47 -21.14 9.05 -5.65
N PRO A 48 -20.71 8.79 -6.90
CA PRO A 48 -19.99 7.56 -7.23
C PRO A 48 -18.61 7.54 -6.58
N MET A 49 -18.11 6.34 -6.24
CA MET A 49 -16.75 6.11 -5.72
C MET A 49 -16.15 4.86 -6.37
N ILE A 50 -14.87 4.94 -6.69
CA ILE A 50 -14.07 3.80 -7.19
C ILE A 50 -13.13 3.36 -6.07
N VAL A 51 -13.16 2.08 -5.68
CA VAL A 51 -12.25 1.51 -4.68
C VAL A 51 -11.46 0.38 -5.31
N CYS A 52 -10.14 0.52 -5.35
CA CYS A 52 -9.25 -0.45 -5.98
C CYS A 52 -8.53 -1.30 -4.94
N GLY A 53 -8.67 -2.62 -5.04
CA GLY A 53 -7.85 -3.59 -4.33
C GLY A 53 -6.68 -4.10 -5.17
N VAL A 54 -5.95 -5.10 -4.64
CA VAL A 54 -4.79 -5.71 -5.32
C VAL A 54 -5.15 -6.30 -6.69
N GLY A 55 -6.37 -6.81 -6.86
CA GLY A 55 -6.82 -7.37 -8.13
C GLY A 55 -6.80 -6.37 -9.28
N ALA A 56 -7.07 -5.09 -9.02
CA ALA A 56 -6.96 -4.04 -10.04
C ALA A 56 -5.50 -3.80 -10.46
N VAL A 57 -4.56 -3.83 -9.50
CA VAL A 57 -3.13 -3.67 -9.76
C VAL A 57 -2.57 -4.86 -10.56
N VAL A 58 -2.89 -6.08 -10.13
CA VAL A 58 -2.48 -7.32 -10.82
C VAL A 58 -3.08 -7.43 -12.22
N SER A 59 -4.31 -6.93 -12.40
CA SER A 59 -4.98 -6.84 -13.70
C SER A 59 -4.35 -5.80 -14.62
N ASP A 60 -3.47 -4.93 -14.10
CA ASP A 60 -2.88 -3.81 -14.84
C ASP A 60 -3.93 -2.83 -15.38
N ALA A 61 -4.90 -2.48 -14.53
CA ALA A 61 -6.06 -1.66 -14.90
C ALA A 61 -5.85 -0.16 -14.65
N CYS A 62 -4.60 0.33 -14.59
CA CYS A 62 -4.29 1.71 -14.23
C CYS A 62 -4.97 2.75 -15.15
N GLU A 63 -4.87 2.52 -16.45
CA GLU A 63 -5.43 3.44 -17.45
C GLU A 63 -6.96 3.45 -17.42
N GLU A 64 -7.56 2.25 -17.30
CA GLU A 64 -9.02 2.12 -17.25
C GLU A 64 -9.60 2.70 -15.96
N VAL A 65 -8.92 2.56 -14.82
CA VAL A 65 -9.33 3.20 -13.57
C VAL A 65 -9.29 4.73 -13.70
N LYS A 66 -8.20 5.26 -14.26
CA LYS A 66 -8.07 6.70 -14.49
C LYS A 66 -9.14 7.21 -15.46
N GLU A 67 -9.37 6.50 -16.56
CA GLU A 67 -10.38 6.85 -17.54
C GLU A 67 -11.79 6.87 -16.93
N LEU A 68 -12.14 5.83 -16.14
CA LEU A 68 -13.44 5.79 -15.46
C LEU A 68 -13.59 6.94 -14.45
N ALA A 69 -12.53 7.25 -13.68
CA ALA A 69 -12.54 8.35 -12.72
C ALA A 69 -12.81 9.71 -13.40
N VAL A 70 -12.15 9.95 -14.54
CA VAL A 70 -12.35 11.18 -15.33
C VAL A 70 -13.74 11.20 -15.96
N LEU A 71 -14.20 10.07 -16.52
CA LEU A 71 -15.48 9.96 -17.20
C LEU A 71 -16.67 10.24 -16.27
N LEU A 72 -16.63 9.70 -15.06
CA LEU A 72 -17.69 9.86 -14.06
C LEU A 72 -17.48 11.06 -13.13
N ASP A 73 -16.35 11.77 -13.22
CA ASP A 73 -15.90 12.71 -12.18
C ASP A 73 -16.02 12.06 -10.78
N ALA A 74 -15.42 10.86 -10.61
CA ALA A 74 -15.51 10.04 -9.41
C ALA A 74 -14.16 9.92 -8.70
N PRO A 75 -14.11 9.99 -7.34
CA PRO A 75 -12.87 9.82 -6.60
C PRO A 75 -12.41 8.36 -6.63
N VAL A 76 -11.09 8.18 -6.58
CA VAL A 76 -10.44 6.87 -6.48
C VAL A 76 -9.88 6.70 -5.08
N GLY A 77 -10.39 5.71 -4.36
CA GLY A 77 -9.79 5.20 -3.12
C GLY A 77 -9.07 3.88 -3.36
N THR A 78 -8.15 3.54 -2.49
CA THR A 78 -7.45 2.26 -2.57
C THR A 78 -7.51 1.51 -1.25
N ALA A 79 -7.64 0.21 -1.33
CA ALA A 79 -7.22 -0.70 -0.28
C ALA A 79 -5.69 -0.62 -0.10
N ALA A 80 -5.14 -1.21 0.96
CA ALA A 80 -3.70 -1.19 1.22
C ALA A 80 -2.88 -1.66 0.01
N MET A 81 -3.25 -2.82 -0.53
CA MET A 81 -2.56 -3.46 -1.64
C MET A 81 -3.01 -2.96 -3.02
N GLY A 82 -3.98 -2.03 -3.06
CA GLY A 82 -4.44 -1.34 -4.27
C GLY A 82 -3.63 -0.08 -4.59
N GLN A 83 -2.74 0.35 -3.69
CA GLN A 83 -1.87 1.50 -3.93
C GLN A 83 -1.02 1.28 -5.18
N GLY A 84 -0.72 2.37 -5.89
CA GLY A 84 0.00 2.30 -7.16
C GLY A 84 -0.90 2.11 -8.39
N ILE A 85 -2.21 1.92 -8.22
CA ILE A 85 -3.16 1.88 -9.35
C ILE A 85 -3.29 3.22 -10.06
N ILE A 86 -3.11 4.30 -9.32
CA ILE A 86 -3.16 5.68 -9.79
C ILE A 86 -2.02 6.48 -9.12
N GLY A 87 -1.53 7.54 -9.73
CA GLY A 87 -0.50 8.40 -9.12
C GLY A 87 -1.01 9.04 -7.83
N GLY A 88 -0.14 9.10 -6.81
CA GLY A 88 -0.49 9.69 -5.51
C GLY A 88 -0.88 11.17 -5.58
N ASN A 89 -0.31 11.90 -6.54
CA ASN A 89 -0.63 13.31 -6.78
C ASN A 89 -1.79 13.52 -7.78
N ASP A 90 -2.38 12.45 -8.29
CA ASP A 90 -3.51 12.56 -9.20
C ASP A 90 -4.70 13.28 -8.53
N PRO A 91 -5.35 14.25 -9.21
CA PRO A 91 -6.45 15.02 -8.62
C PRO A 91 -7.71 14.21 -8.29
N TYR A 92 -7.81 12.97 -8.77
CA TYR A 92 -8.90 12.05 -8.43
C TYR A 92 -8.53 11.09 -7.29
N TYR A 93 -7.25 11.01 -6.89
CA TYR A 93 -6.82 10.09 -5.84
C TYR A 93 -7.15 10.63 -4.45
N ALA A 94 -8.15 10.04 -3.81
CA ALA A 94 -8.61 10.40 -2.47
C ALA A 94 -7.70 9.81 -1.35
N GLY A 95 -6.97 8.74 -1.64
CA GLY A 95 -6.11 8.05 -0.70
C GLY A 95 -6.59 6.63 -0.35
N ARG A 96 -6.05 6.06 0.71
CA ARG A 96 -6.44 4.75 1.21
C ARG A 96 -7.73 4.83 2.01
N VAL A 97 -8.60 3.81 1.83
CA VAL A 97 -9.83 3.61 2.63
C VAL A 97 -9.57 2.64 3.78
N GLY A 98 -10.50 2.59 4.73
CA GLY A 98 -10.50 1.64 5.85
C GLY A 98 -9.86 2.18 7.12
N GLY A 99 -9.60 1.31 8.09
CA GLY A 99 -9.11 1.64 9.42
C GLY A 99 -7.75 2.34 9.43
N TRP A 100 -6.87 1.99 8.50
CA TRP A 100 -5.57 2.62 8.29
C TRP A 100 -5.58 3.62 7.12
N GLY A 101 -6.76 3.99 6.66
CA GLY A 101 -6.97 4.92 5.56
C GLY A 101 -6.81 6.39 5.99
N ASN A 102 -6.94 7.29 5.04
CA ASN A 102 -6.98 8.71 5.35
C ASN A 102 -8.43 9.23 5.46
N LYS A 103 -8.59 10.33 6.18
CA LYS A 103 -9.89 10.94 6.44
C LYS A 103 -10.63 11.29 5.15
N CYS A 104 -9.94 11.87 4.17
CA CYS A 104 -10.54 12.25 2.89
C CYS A 104 -11.17 11.05 2.17
N ALA A 105 -10.40 9.95 1.99
CA ALA A 105 -10.89 8.76 1.30
C ALA A 105 -12.08 8.13 2.02
N ASN A 106 -12.02 8.04 3.36
CA ASN A 106 -13.10 7.46 4.15
C ASN A 106 -14.37 8.33 4.15
N GLU A 107 -14.25 9.65 4.23
CA GLU A 107 -15.41 10.54 4.14
C GLU A 107 -16.08 10.50 2.77
N LEU A 108 -15.29 10.48 1.68
CA LEU A 108 -15.82 10.34 0.33
C LEU A 108 -16.48 8.98 0.13
N CYS A 109 -15.85 7.90 0.61
CA CYS A 109 -16.42 6.55 0.56
C CYS A 109 -17.73 6.46 1.34
N TRP A 110 -17.77 6.98 2.57
CA TRP A 110 -18.96 6.97 3.42
C TRP A 110 -20.12 7.79 2.84
N ARG A 111 -19.81 8.90 2.13
CA ARG A 111 -20.80 9.77 1.47
C ARG A 111 -21.38 9.12 0.22
N SER A 112 -20.71 8.14 -0.38
CA SER A 112 -21.08 7.56 -1.66
C SER A 112 -22.42 6.81 -1.60
N ASP A 113 -23.24 6.97 -2.64
CA ASP A 113 -24.45 6.21 -2.90
C ASP A 113 -24.19 4.98 -3.76
N VAL A 114 -23.15 5.01 -4.60
CA VAL A 114 -22.68 3.87 -5.40
C VAL A 114 -21.16 3.75 -5.28
N VAL A 115 -20.70 2.56 -4.89
CA VAL A 115 -19.27 2.21 -4.86
C VAL A 115 -19.02 1.06 -5.82
N ILE A 116 -18.10 1.26 -6.78
CA ILE A 116 -17.54 0.15 -7.55
C ILE A 116 -16.23 -0.30 -6.92
N THR A 117 -16.13 -1.58 -6.55
CA THR A 117 -14.90 -2.16 -6.02
C THR A 117 -14.25 -3.10 -7.02
N LEU A 118 -12.94 -2.94 -7.22
CA LEU A 118 -12.17 -3.59 -8.27
C LEU A 118 -11.11 -4.51 -7.67
N GLY A 119 -11.37 -5.81 -7.65
CA GLY A 119 -10.43 -6.80 -7.13
C GLY A 119 -10.09 -6.60 -5.65
N ASN A 120 -11.08 -6.20 -4.85
CA ASN A 120 -10.98 -6.00 -3.42
C ASN A 120 -11.67 -7.15 -2.68
N ARG A 121 -11.06 -7.64 -1.58
CA ARG A 121 -11.61 -8.72 -0.75
C ARG A 121 -12.34 -8.22 0.49
N PHE A 122 -12.31 -6.91 0.74
CA PHE A 122 -12.83 -6.31 1.96
C PHE A 122 -12.20 -6.89 3.23
N ASP A 123 -10.88 -6.84 3.29
CA ASP A 123 -10.13 -7.26 4.47
C ASP A 123 -10.45 -6.33 5.67
N GLU A 124 -10.16 -6.79 6.87
CA GLU A 124 -10.49 -6.11 8.13
C GLU A 124 -9.98 -4.66 8.19
N ASP A 125 -8.74 -4.45 7.82
CA ASP A 125 -8.08 -3.13 7.88
C ASP A 125 -8.55 -2.18 6.76
N GLU A 126 -9.16 -2.69 5.71
CA GLU A 126 -9.70 -1.94 4.58
C GLU A 126 -11.15 -1.51 4.76
N THR A 127 -11.81 -2.03 5.79
CA THR A 127 -13.26 -1.88 5.99
C THR A 127 -13.64 -1.35 7.36
N GLY A 128 -12.66 -1.04 8.19
CA GLY A 128 -12.97 -0.69 9.57
C GLY A 128 -13.54 -1.86 10.35
N ALA A 129 -12.84 -3.01 10.37
CA ALA A 129 -13.19 -4.25 11.06
C ALA A 129 -14.58 -4.83 10.68
N TRP A 130 -14.97 -4.65 9.41
CA TRP A 130 -16.24 -5.12 8.84
C TRP A 130 -17.51 -4.50 9.46
N GLU A 131 -17.38 -3.44 10.24
CA GLU A 131 -18.53 -2.75 10.81
C GLU A 131 -19.42 -2.13 9.72
N MET A 132 -20.72 -2.39 9.84
CA MET A 132 -21.69 -1.81 8.93
C MET A 132 -21.85 -0.32 9.21
N GLY A 133 -21.53 0.53 8.24
CA GLY A 133 -21.70 1.96 8.36
C GLY A 133 -20.44 2.75 8.73
N ASP A 134 -19.29 2.11 8.85
CA ASP A 134 -18.04 2.81 9.12
C ASP A 134 -17.36 3.33 7.84
N THR A 135 -16.77 2.44 7.04
CA THR A 135 -16.17 2.82 5.76
C THR A 135 -17.24 2.98 4.69
N TYR A 136 -18.21 2.08 4.68
CA TYR A 136 -19.34 2.09 3.75
C TYR A 136 -20.65 2.32 4.48
N ASN A 137 -21.41 3.33 4.10
CA ASN A 137 -22.75 3.56 4.67
C ASN A 137 -23.77 2.59 4.07
N MET A 138 -23.88 1.41 4.67
CA MET A 138 -24.71 0.33 4.15
C MET A 138 -26.22 0.61 4.13
N ASP A 139 -26.69 1.67 4.80
CA ASP A 139 -28.09 2.10 4.71
C ASP A 139 -28.45 2.70 3.34
N LYS A 140 -27.42 3.19 2.60
CA LYS A 140 -27.64 3.85 1.31
C LYS A 140 -26.69 3.39 0.20
N THR A 141 -25.48 2.94 0.54
CA THR A 141 -24.44 2.64 -0.45
C THR A 141 -24.74 1.33 -1.17
N LYS A 142 -24.87 1.39 -2.48
CA LYS A 142 -24.95 0.21 -3.35
C LYS A 142 -23.55 -0.18 -3.81
N ILE A 143 -23.18 -1.42 -3.56
CA ILE A 143 -21.85 -1.93 -3.93
C ILE A 143 -21.93 -2.71 -5.25
N ILE A 144 -21.11 -2.31 -6.21
CA ILE A 144 -20.77 -3.08 -7.41
C ILE A 144 -19.43 -3.76 -7.11
N HIS A 145 -19.41 -5.10 -7.07
CA HIS A 145 -18.21 -5.85 -6.72
C HIS A 145 -17.68 -6.63 -7.92
N VAL A 146 -16.51 -6.25 -8.42
CA VAL A 146 -15.78 -6.91 -9.52
C VAL A 146 -14.64 -7.74 -8.94
N HIS A 147 -14.66 -9.04 -9.15
CA HIS A 147 -13.59 -9.92 -8.67
C HIS A 147 -13.39 -11.14 -9.59
N THR A 148 -12.13 -11.60 -9.72
CA THR A 148 -11.77 -12.82 -10.50
C THR A 148 -12.10 -14.11 -9.77
N ASP A 149 -12.18 -14.07 -8.44
CA ASP A 149 -12.64 -15.20 -7.63
C ASP A 149 -14.12 -15.00 -7.25
N PRO A 150 -15.04 -15.86 -7.74
CA PRO A 150 -16.46 -15.71 -7.46
C PRO A 150 -16.81 -15.90 -5.98
N ARG A 151 -15.93 -16.53 -5.18
CA ARG A 151 -16.14 -16.75 -3.74
C ARG A 151 -16.02 -15.46 -2.92
N GLU A 152 -15.35 -14.44 -3.47
CA GLU A 152 -15.21 -13.13 -2.82
C GLU A 152 -16.44 -12.25 -3.03
N LEU A 153 -17.22 -12.49 -4.09
CA LEU A 153 -18.38 -11.66 -4.41
C LEU A 153 -19.45 -11.73 -3.31
N GLY A 154 -19.68 -10.61 -2.63
CA GLY A 154 -20.66 -10.50 -1.55
C GLY A 154 -20.31 -11.27 -0.27
N ARG A 155 -19.06 -11.69 -0.10
CA ARG A 155 -18.60 -12.45 1.07
C ARG A 155 -18.71 -11.65 2.38
N VAL A 156 -18.42 -10.36 2.34
CA VAL A 156 -18.39 -9.49 3.53
C VAL A 156 -19.61 -8.58 3.57
N TYR A 157 -19.85 -7.82 2.52
CA TYR A 157 -20.96 -6.87 2.45
C TYR A 157 -22.05 -7.32 1.46
N PRO A 158 -23.32 -6.98 1.69
CA PRO A 158 -24.34 -7.09 0.66
C PRO A 158 -23.94 -6.30 -0.59
N ILE A 159 -24.12 -6.89 -1.75
CA ILE A 159 -23.78 -6.26 -3.04
C ILE A 159 -25.02 -6.11 -3.91
N GLU A 160 -25.13 -5.00 -4.63
CA GLU A 160 -26.19 -4.77 -5.61
C GLU A 160 -25.89 -5.48 -6.93
N VAL A 161 -24.61 -5.45 -7.36
CA VAL A 161 -24.16 -6.14 -8.57
C VAL A 161 -22.84 -6.86 -8.31
N GLY A 162 -22.80 -8.17 -8.49
CA GLY A 162 -21.58 -8.98 -8.52
C GLY A 162 -21.16 -9.24 -9.98
N ILE A 163 -19.87 -8.99 -10.29
CA ILE A 163 -19.31 -9.26 -11.60
C ILE A 163 -18.08 -10.18 -11.43
N HIS A 164 -18.27 -11.44 -11.82
CA HIS A 164 -17.16 -12.40 -11.89
C HIS A 164 -16.33 -12.09 -13.14
N GLY A 165 -15.28 -11.31 -12.99
CA GLY A 165 -14.48 -10.81 -14.10
C GLY A 165 -13.15 -10.22 -13.67
N ASP A 166 -12.25 -10.10 -14.65
CA ASP A 166 -10.99 -9.38 -14.50
C ASP A 166 -11.26 -7.86 -14.49
N PRO A 167 -10.74 -7.10 -13.52
CA PRO A 167 -11.02 -5.67 -13.42
C PRO A 167 -10.77 -4.89 -14.71
N LYS A 168 -9.65 -5.11 -15.39
CA LYS A 168 -9.33 -4.41 -16.65
C LYS A 168 -10.35 -4.69 -17.74
N SER A 169 -10.66 -5.96 -17.96
CA SER A 169 -11.60 -6.37 -19.02
C SER A 169 -13.02 -5.89 -18.75
N VAL A 170 -13.44 -5.89 -17.47
CA VAL A 170 -14.75 -5.38 -17.07
C VAL A 170 -14.81 -3.87 -17.25
N LEU A 171 -13.76 -3.13 -16.84
CA LEU A 171 -13.70 -1.67 -16.99
C LEU A 171 -13.75 -1.24 -18.45
N GLN A 172 -13.05 -1.92 -19.36
CA GLN A 172 -13.09 -1.60 -20.79
C GLN A 172 -14.53 -1.62 -21.33
N GLU A 173 -15.30 -2.66 -21.02
CA GLU A 173 -16.69 -2.77 -21.44
C GLU A 173 -17.59 -1.74 -20.73
N LEU A 174 -17.37 -1.53 -19.44
CA LEU A 174 -18.13 -0.57 -18.63
C LEU A 174 -17.97 0.87 -19.14
N ILE A 175 -16.73 1.27 -19.44
CA ILE A 175 -16.41 2.59 -19.98
C ILE A 175 -17.09 2.83 -21.33
N GLU A 176 -17.11 1.83 -22.23
CA GLU A 176 -17.82 1.93 -23.51
C GLU A 176 -19.31 2.16 -23.30
N LEU A 177 -19.94 1.45 -22.36
CA LEU A 177 -21.36 1.60 -22.05
C LEU A 177 -21.68 3.00 -21.51
N ILE A 178 -20.86 3.49 -20.56
CA ILE A 178 -21.07 4.81 -19.95
C ILE A 178 -20.88 5.92 -20.99
N LYS A 179 -19.87 5.80 -21.86
CA LYS A 179 -19.66 6.77 -22.96
C LYS A 179 -20.85 6.83 -23.94
N ALA A 180 -21.51 5.71 -24.18
CA ALA A 180 -22.68 5.66 -25.07
C ALA A 180 -23.88 6.45 -24.56
N GLU A 181 -23.95 6.71 -23.25
CA GLU A 181 -25.00 7.56 -22.66
C GLU A 181 -24.88 9.04 -23.01
N ASN A 182 -23.71 9.49 -23.53
CA ASN A 182 -23.43 10.88 -23.91
C ASN A 182 -23.77 11.91 -22.80
N ARG A 183 -23.55 11.53 -21.54
CA ARG A 183 -23.74 12.39 -20.35
C ARG A 183 -22.40 12.96 -19.90
N THR A 184 -22.46 14.17 -19.33
CA THR A 184 -21.33 14.80 -18.64
C THR A 184 -21.62 14.77 -17.15
N PHE A 185 -20.64 14.43 -16.35
CA PHE A 185 -20.73 14.36 -14.89
C PHE A 185 -19.86 15.48 -14.30
N ASP A 186 -20.35 16.11 -13.24
CA ASP A 186 -19.63 17.15 -12.49
C ASP A 186 -20.01 17.01 -11.01
N HIS A 187 -19.25 16.20 -10.31
CA HIS A 187 -19.43 15.95 -8.88
C HIS A 187 -18.45 16.76 -8.03
N ASN A 188 -17.67 17.66 -8.67
CA ASN A 188 -16.69 18.53 -8.01
C ASN A 188 -15.57 17.76 -7.26
N VAL A 189 -15.26 16.56 -7.70
CA VAL A 189 -14.36 15.62 -7.02
C VAL A 189 -12.95 16.18 -6.84
N LYS A 190 -12.41 16.86 -7.86
CA LYS A 190 -11.06 17.44 -7.78
C LYS A 190 -10.94 18.46 -6.64
N ALA A 191 -11.98 19.27 -6.40
CA ALA A 191 -11.98 20.24 -5.32
C ALA A 191 -12.12 19.55 -3.96
N ASP A 192 -12.97 18.53 -3.84
CA ASP A 192 -13.14 17.74 -2.63
C ASP A 192 -11.83 17.03 -2.25
N VAL A 193 -11.16 16.36 -3.21
CA VAL A 193 -9.87 15.69 -3.01
C VAL A 193 -8.78 16.70 -2.64
N ALA A 194 -8.70 17.85 -3.33
CA ALA A 194 -7.72 18.88 -3.02
C ALA A 194 -7.92 19.45 -1.61
N LYS A 195 -9.17 19.68 -1.21
CA LYS A 195 -9.52 20.13 0.14
C LYS A 195 -9.10 19.09 1.18
N GLY A 196 -9.50 17.83 1.04
CA GLY A 196 -9.17 16.77 1.98
C GLY A 196 -7.66 16.53 2.11
N ARG A 197 -6.92 16.65 1.00
CA ARG A 197 -5.46 16.60 0.99
C ARG A 197 -4.84 17.77 1.75
N ALA A 198 -5.33 18.98 1.55
CA ALA A 198 -4.85 20.17 2.25
C ALA A 198 -5.12 20.08 3.76
N GLU A 199 -6.28 19.59 4.15
CA GLU A 199 -6.63 19.33 5.56
C GLU A 199 -5.68 18.31 6.18
N TYR A 200 -5.40 17.18 5.50
CA TYR A 200 -4.44 16.18 5.94
C TYR A 200 -3.05 16.78 6.19
N PHE A 201 -2.51 17.55 5.25
CA PHE A 201 -1.20 18.17 5.42
C PHE A 201 -1.17 19.23 6.52
N ALA A 202 -2.26 19.98 6.71
CA ALA A 202 -2.38 20.95 7.81
C ALA A 202 -2.39 20.24 9.17
N GLU A 203 -3.17 19.19 9.34
CA GLU A 203 -3.25 18.39 10.56
C GLU A 203 -1.91 17.69 10.88
N MET A 204 -1.19 17.24 9.86
CA MET A 204 0.10 16.57 10.01
C MET A 204 1.31 17.51 10.10
N ALA A 205 1.10 18.83 9.98
CA ALA A 205 2.20 19.79 9.86
C ALA A 205 3.17 19.78 11.05
N GLU A 206 2.66 19.66 12.27
CA GLU A 206 3.49 19.61 13.49
C GLU A 206 4.42 18.39 13.49
N TYR A 207 3.89 17.21 13.17
CA TYR A 207 4.66 15.96 13.12
C TYR A 207 5.66 15.95 11.98
N ARG A 208 5.25 16.42 10.82
CA ARG A 208 6.07 16.46 9.59
C ARG A 208 7.20 17.48 9.63
N ASN A 209 7.07 18.52 10.45
CA ASN A 209 8.09 19.54 10.63
C ASN A 209 8.83 19.45 12.00
N SER A 210 8.65 18.34 12.70
CA SER A 210 9.27 18.15 14.01
C SER A 210 10.79 18.01 13.89
N ASP A 211 11.52 18.78 14.70
CA ASP A 211 12.96 18.65 14.92
C ASP A 211 13.26 17.92 16.23
N SER A 212 12.30 17.15 16.75
CA SER A 212 12.45 16.39 17.98
C SER A 212 13.52 15.29 17.88
N TYR A 213 14.12 14.99 19.02
CA TYR A 213 14.99 13.84 19.22
C TYR A 213 14.40 12.96 20.34
N PRO A 214 14.21 11.65 20.09
CA PRO A 214 14.39 10.88 18.84
C PRO A 214 13.56 11.39 17.67
N ILE A 215 13.94 11.00 16.45
CA ILE A 215 13.29 11.46 15.21
C ILE A 215 11.80 11.07 15.18
N ASN A 216 10.94 12.07 14.92
CA ASN A 216 9.55 11.78 14.63
C ASN A 216 9.45 11.04 13.27
N PRO A 217 8.81 9.85 13.19
CA PRO A 217 8.75 9.09 11.94
C PRO A 217 8.09 9.84 10.78
N PHE A 218 7.16 10.76 11.03
CA PHE A 218 6.55 11.57 9.96
C PHE A 218 7.48 12.67 9.42
N ARG A 219 8.48 13.09 10.20
CA ARG A 219 9.55 13.95 9.66
C ARG A 219 10.37 13.19 8.63
N PHE A 220 10.72 11.95 8.91
CA PHE A 220 11.40 11.08 7.95
C PHE A 220 10.55 10.88 6.68
N VAL A 221 9.26 10.59 6.83
CA VAL A 221 8.34 10.43 5.69
C VAL A 221 8.33 11.65 4.80
N LYS A 222 8.23 12.86 5.39
CA LYS A 222 8.28 14.11 4.62
C LYS A 222 9.57 14.23 3.80
N GLU A 223 10.72 13.99 4.42
CA GLU A 223 12.01 14.11 3.72
C GLU A 223 12.14 13.09 2.58
N LEU A 224 11.62 11.86 2.80
CA LEU A 224 11.59 10.84 1.75
C LEU A 224 10.68 11.25 0.58
N GLU A 225 9.49 11.79 0.86
CA GLU A 225 8.58 12.27 -0.18
C GLU A 225 9.21 13.35 -1.07
N GLU A 226 9.96 14.29 -0.45
CA GLU A 226 10.58 15.40 -1.16
C GLU A 226 11.76 14.99 -2.06
N VAL A 227 12.46 13.90 -1.71
CA VAL A 227 13.63 13.41 -2.49
C VAL A 227 13.32 12.15 -3.30
N PHE A 228 12.12 11.61 -3.21
CA PHE A 228 11.75 10.38 -3.89
C PHE A 228 11.88 10.52 -5.41
N PRO A 229 12.56 9.57 -6.10
CA PRO A 229 12.74 9.65 -7.55
C PRO A 229 11.41 9.60 -8.30
N LYS A 230 11.18 10.51 -9.26
CA LYS A 230 9.93 10.57 -10.03
C LYS A 230 9.55 9.26 -10.69
N ASN A 231 10.54 8.52 -11.21
CA ASN A 231 10.34 7.19 -11.79
C ASN A 231 10.64 6.05 -10.80
N GLY A 232 10.74 6.36 -9.50
CA GLY A 232 11.04 5.38 -8.46
C GLY A 232 9.92 4.35 -8.26
N VAL A 233 10.28 3.24 -7.64
CA VAL A 233 9.35 2.23 -7.14
C VAL A 233 9.56 2.10 -5.65
N GLN A 234 8.53 2.38 -4.86
CA GLN A 234 8.52 2.09 -3.44
C GLN A 234 7.94 0.71 -3.18
N VAL A 235 8.64 -0.05 -2.37
CA VAL A 235 8.19 -1.36 -1.89
C VAL A 235 8.24 -1.34 -0.37
N GLY A 236 7.21 -1.85 0.30
CA GLY A 236 7.30 -2.00 1.74
C GLY A 236 6.08 -1.62 2.53
N ALA A 237 6.11 -2.04 3.78
CA ALA A 237 4.98 -2.08 4.69
C ALA A 237 5.16 -1.22 5.95
N ALA A 238 6.26 -0.47 6.11
CA ALA A 238 6.40 0.42 7.27
C ALA A 238 5.27 1.46 7.27
N ILE A 239 4.43 1.44 8.29
CA ILE A 239 3.18 2.21 8.35
C ILE A 239 3.42 3.71 8.21
N CYS A 240 4.48 4.24 8.83
CA CYS A 240 4.85 5.64 8.70
C CYS A 240 5.26 6.05 7.28
N ALA A 241 5.69 5.11 6.45
CA ALA A 241 6.06 5.34 5.07
C ALA A 241 4.92 5.03 4.08
N ARG A 242 3.71 4.81 4.56
CA ARG A 242 2.50 4.76 3.73
C ARG A 242 2.20 6.16 3.22
N ASN A 243 3.07 6.63 2.35
CA ASN A 243 3.00 7.94 1.71
C ASN A 243 1.85 7.92 0.72
N TYR A 244 0.78 8.60 1.04
CA TYR A 244 -0.40 8.61 0.17
C TYR A 244 -0.20 9.42 -1.10
N TYR A 245 0.77 10.37 -1.09
CA TYR A 245 0.82 11.44 -2.08
C TYR A 245 2.21 11.70 -2.69
N CYS A 246 3.18 10.79 -2.54
CA CYS A 246 4.54 11.05 -3.03
C CYS A 246 4.85 10.50 -4.43
N HIS A 247 3.94 9.74 -5.01
CA HIS A 247 4.18 9.07 -6.29
C HIS A 247 3.38 9.76 -7.40
N ASP A 248 4.07 10.36 -8.37
CA ASP A 248 3.42 11.04 -9.50
C ASP A 248 2.83 10.04 -10.49
N GLU A 249 3.47 8.88 -10.66
CA GLU A 249 3.13 7.90 -11.66
C GLU A 249 2.43 6.68 -11.05
N PRO A 250 1.49 6.06 -11.78
CA PRO A 250 0.98 4.74 -11.40
C PRO A 250 2.10 3.70 -11.41
N ARG A 251 1.88 2.55 -10.79
CA ARG A 251 2.88 1.47 -10.67
C ARG A 251 4.16 1.89 -9.94
N SER A 252 4.05 2.82 -9.00
CA SER A 252 5.20 3.33 -8.21
C SER A 252 5.16 2.98 -6.74
N ALA A 253 4.08 2.39 -6.25
CA ALA A 253 3.94 1.94 -4.87
C ALA A 253 3.40 0.51 -4.82
N TYR A 254 4.09 -0.35 -4.07
CA TYR A 254 3.70 -1.75 -3.93
C TYR A 254 3.77 -2.18 -2.46
N TYR A 255 2.67 -2.75 -2.00
CA TYR A 255 2.54 -3.45 -0.73
C TYR A 255 2.52 -4.96 -0.96
N GLY A 256 2.86 -5.74 0.07
CA GLY A 256 2.90 -7.20 -0.02
C GLY A 256 1.66 -7.79 -0.69
N TYR A 257 1.83 -8.41 -1.86
CA TYR A 257 0.73 -8.98 -2.62
C TYR A 257 0.07 -10.15 -1.89
N GLY A 258 -1.16 -9.96 -1.45
CA GLY A 258 -2.06 -11.02 -1.00
C GLY A 258 -1.93 -11.44 0.46
N MET A 259 -0.79 -11.27 1.14
CA MET A 259 -0.59 -11.74 2.52
C MET A 259 0.12 -10.76 3.45
N ASP A 260 0.50 -9.59 3.03
CA ASP A 260 1.15 -8.53 3.82
C ASP A 260 2.10 -9.03 4.94
N LEU A 261 3.00 -9.98 4.60
CA LEU A 261 3.96 -10.52 5.54
C LEU A 261 5.08 -9.53 5.81
N ILE A 262 5.41 -9.32 7.09
CA ILE A 262 6.52 -8.46 7.49
C ILE A 262 7.83 -8.93 6.85
N GLY A 263 8.65 -7.97 6.37
CA GLY A 263 9.94 -8.24 5.75
C GLY A 263 9.89 -8.65 4.28
N THR A 264 8.72 -8.91 3.69
CA THR A 264 8.63 -9.30 2.26
C THR A 264 9.13 -8.22 1.32
N SER A 265 9.11 -6.96 1.73
CA SER A 265 9.62 -5.83 0.96
C SER A 265 11.08 -5.99 0.54
N LEU A 266 11.90 -6.66 1.36
CA LEU A 266 13.32 -6.87 1.04
C LEU A 266 13.47 -7.76 -0.19
N ALA A 267 12.73 -8.88 -0.23
CA ALA A 267 12.75 -9.80 -1.37
C ALA A 267 12.07 -9.22 -2.61
N GLN A 268 10.95 -8.52 -2.42
CA GLN A 268 10.25 -7.82 -3.52
C GLN A 268 11.15 -6.78 -4.17
N ALA A 269 11.95 -6.04 -3.39
CA ALA A 269 12.90 -5.06 -3.92
C ALA A 269 13.91 -5.69 -4.88
N LEU A 270 14.40 -6.91 -4.59
CA LEU A 270 15.26 -7.65 -5.53
C LEU A 270 14.54 -7.94 -6.85
N GLY A 271 13.29 -8.41 -6.76
CA GLY A 271 12.47 -8.68 -7.94
C GLY A 271 12.23 -7.44 -8.79
N PHE A 272 11.90 -6.31 -8.16
CA PHE A 272 11.71 -5.04 -8.88
C PHE A 272 13.00 -4.51 -9.49
N ALA A 273 14.13 -4.61 -8.80
CA ALA A 273 15.42 -4.15 -9.33
C ALA A 273 15.84 -4.93 -10.59
N VAL A 274 15.51 -6.22 -10.65
CA VAL A 274 15.76 -7.07 -11.83
C VAL A 274 14.72 -6.83 -12.93
N GLY A 275 13.43 -6.72 -12.54
CA GLY A 275 12.32 -6.58 -13.50
C GLY A 275 12.16 -5.17 -14.07
N CYS A 276 12.66 -4.15 -13.39
CA CYS A 276 12.54 -2.74 -13.75
C CYS A 276 13.91 -2.03 -13.64
N PRO A 277 14.91 -2.42 -14.43
CA PRO A 277 16.30 -1.95 -14.27
C PRO A 277 16.48 -0.44 -14.47
N ASP A 278 15.55 0.21 -15.17
CA ASP A 278 15.56 1.65 -15.43
C ASP A 278 14.89 2.47 -14.31
N ARG A 279 14.42 1.81 -13.24
CA ARG A 279 13.74 2.46 -12.12
C ARG A 279 14.54 2.31 -10.83
N LYS A 280 14.63 3.39 -10.04
CA LYS A 280 15.21 3.30 -8.69
C LYS A 280 14.23 2.60 -7.75
N VAL A 281 14.68 1.53 -7.11
CA VAL A 281 13.89 0.78 -6.14
C VAL A 281 14.23 1.24 -4.73
N VAL A 282 13.19 1.61 -3.97
CA VAL A 282 13.29 2.02 -2.57
C VAL A 282 12.41 1.09 -1.74
N SER A 283 13.01 0.34 -0.83
CA SER A 283 12.29 -0.51 0.11
C SER A 283 12.26 0.15 1.49
N VAL A 284 11.07 0.34 2.05
CA VAL A 284 10.91 0.91 3.39
C VAL A 284 10.30 -0.14 4.31
N GLU A 285 11.03 -0.54 5.33
CA GLU A 285 10.62 -1.63 6.23
C GLU A 285 10.89 -1.25 7.69
N GLY A 286 10.08 -1.78 8.60
CA GLY A 286 10.37 -1.72 10.03
C GLY A 286 11.55 -2.63 10.40
N ASP A 287 12.21 -2.32 11.50
CA ASP A 287 13.38 -3.07 12.00
C ASP A 287 13.06 -4.56 12.26
N GLY A 288 11.90 -4.87 12.82
CA GLY A 288 11.46 -6.24 13.03
C GLY A 288 11.29 -7.02 11.72
N GLY A 289 10.71 -6.39 10.70
CA GLY A 289 10.56 -6.97 9.36
C GLY A 289 11.90 -7.14 8.65
N PHE A 290 12.77 -6.15 8.77
CA PHE A 290 14.12 -6.18 8.21
C PHE A 290 14.94 -7.38 8.74
N LEU A 291 14.89 -7.63 10.04
CA LEU A 291 15.62 -8.75 10.65
C LEU A 291 15.25 -10.13 10.07
N ILE A 292 13.97 -10.32 9.70
CA ILE A 292 13.50 -11.60 9.18
C ILE A 292 14.15 -11.95 7.83
N HIS A 293 14.39 -10.97 6.97
CA HIS A 293 14.88 -11.17 5.61
C HIS A 293 16.19 -10.42 5.29
N SER A 294 16.94 -10.04 6.30
CA SER A 294 18.22 -9.33 6.14
C SER A 294 19.24 -10.06 5.26
N SER A 295 19.13 -11.39 5.12
CA SER A 295 19.93 -12.20 4.19
C SER A 295 19.79 -11.78 2.72
N MET A 296 18.72 -11.06 2.36
CA MET A 296 18.53 -10.53 1.00
C MET A 296 19.62 -9.50 0.61
N LEU A 297 20.27 -8.90 1.61
CA LEU A 297 21.43 -8.02 1.39
C LEU A 297 22.57 -8.73 0.64
N ALA A 298 22.79 -10.01 0.90
CA ALA A 298 23.83 -10.81 0.24
C ALA A 298 23.60 -10.86 -1.28
N THR A 299 22.37 -11.16 -1.70
CA THR A 299 22.01 -11.24 -3.12
C THR A 299 22.17 -9.89 -3.81
N ALA A 300 21.72 -8.80 -3.18
CA ALA A 300 21.89 -7.47 -3.78
C ALA A 300 23.35 -7.05 -3.90
N ALA A 301 24.19 -7.39 -2.91
CA ALA A 301 25.62 -7.13 -2.97
C ALA A 301 26.28 -7.94 -4.08
N GLU A 302 25.95 -9.24 -4.21
CA GLU A 302 26.49 -10.13 -5.24
C GLU A 302 26.17 -9.67 -6.65
N TYR A 303 24.90 -9.27 -6.90
CA TYR A 303 24.43 -8.83 -8.22
C TYR A 303 24.50 -7.31 -8.43
N HIS A 304 25.05 -6.58 -7.45
CA HIS A 304 25.19 -5.11 -7.49
C HIS A 304 23.88 -4.38 -7.83
N LEU A 305 22.77 -4.82 -7.25
CA LEU A 305 21.45 -4.28 -7.55
C LEU A 305 21.27 -2.88 -6.92
N PRO A 306 20.83 -1.87 -7.67
CA PRO A 306 20.74 -0.47 -7.21
C PRO A 306 19.48 -0.23 -6.35
N ILE A 307 19.38 -0.95 -5.23
CA ILE A 307 18.29 -0.86 -4.26
C ILE A 307 18.71 0.06 -3.11
N THR A 308 17.81 0.92 -2.66
CA THR A 308 17.93 1.63 -1.40
C THR A 308 16.97 1.04 -0.39
N TRP A 309 17.50 0.32 0.61
CA TRP A 309 16.71 -0.09 1.76
C TRP A 309 16.73 0.99 2.82
N ILE A 310 15.57 1.26 3.40
CA ILE A 310 15.40 2.17 4.53
C ILE A 310 14.78 1.37 5.67
N VAL A 311 15.49 1.30 6.78
CA VAL A 311 15.02 0.65 7.99
C VAL A 311 14.50 1.71 8.94
N VAL A 312 13.20 1.66 9.25
CA VAL A 312 12.58 2.49 10.27
C VAL A 312 12.79 1.79 11.62
N ASN A 313 13.85 2.22 12.30
CA ASN A 313 14.36 1.58 13.52
C ASN A 313 13.76 2.21 14.77
N ASN A 314 12.73 1.57 15.30
CA ASN A 314 12.09 1.95 16.56
C ASN A 314 12.32 0.92 17.69
N SER A 315 13.21 -0.03 17.47
CA SER A 315 13.57 -1.10 18.42
C SER A 315 12.37 -1.88 18.92
N SER A 316 11.43 -2.18 18.01
CA SER A 316 10.23 -2.95 18.37
C SER A 316 9.47 -3.46 17.13
N TYR A 317 8.65 -4.48 17.32
CA TYR A 317 7.55 -4.77 16.39
C TYR A 317 6.48 -3.67 16.55
N GLY A 318 6.78 -2.46 16.08
CA GLY A 318 6.10 -1.21 16.45
C GLY A 318 4.58 -1.22 16.27
N THR A 319 4.07 -1.83 15.21
CA THR A 319 2.62 -1.96 14.98
C THR A 319 1.98 -2.81 16.08
N VAL A 320 2.52 -4.01 16.33
CA VAL A 320 1.98 -4.92 17.34
C VAL A 320 2.14 -4.34 18.74
N TRP A 321 3.30 -3.73 19.04
CA TRP A 321 3.55 -3.04 20.30
C TRP A 321 2.56 -1.92 20.56
N GLY A 322 2.29 -1.09 19.54
CA GLY A 322 1.32 -0.01 19.63
C GLY A 322 -0.09 -0.52 19.91
N LEU A 323 -0.53 -1.55 19.19
CA LEU A 323 -1.85 -2.19 19.41
C LEU A 323 -1.94 -2.83 20.81
N GLN A 324 -0.91 -3.56 21.25
CA GLN A 324 -0.91 -4.12 22.60
C GLN A 324 -1.08 -3.05 23.66
N ARG A 325 -0.34 -1.95 23.59
CA ARG A 325 -0.43 -0.86 24.56
C ARG A 325 -1.78 -0.15 24.53
N GLN A 326 -2.37 -0.01 23.36
CA GLN A 326 -3.68 0.61 23.19
C GLN A 326 -4.79 -0.23 23.83
N TYR A 327 -4.79 -1.54 23.58
CA TYR A 327 -5.88 -2.43 23.99
C TYR A 327 -5.67 -3.11 25.35
N TYR A 328 -4.43 -3.13 25.88
CA TYR A 328 -4.09 -3.83 27.11
C TYR A 328 -3.57 -2.89 28.19
N GLU A 329 -4.12 -1.68 28.32
CA GLU A 329 -3.81 -0.71 29.38
C GLU A 329 -2.30 -0.37 29.46
N GLY A 330 -1.65 -0.21 28.31
CA GLY A 330 -0.24 0.09 28.22
C GLY A 330 0.71 -1.09 28.40
N ARG A 331 0.18 -2.32 28.53
CA ARG A 331 1.01 -3.54 28.61
C ARG A 331 1.47 -3.97 27.24
N SER A 332 2.66 -4.53 27.19
CA SER A 332 3.22 -5.17 26.00
C SER A 332 3.96 -6.45 26.39
N ILE A 333 4.04 -7.41 25.47
CA ILE A 333 4.75 -8.66 25.68
C ILE A 333 5.45 -9.09 24.39
N LEU A 334 6.76 -9.36 24.49
CA LEU A 334 7.61 -9.89 23.40
C LEU A 334 7.64 -9.03 22.13
N THR A 335 7.29 -7.77 22.20
CA THR A 335 7.25 -6.86 21.02
C THR A 335 8.29 -5.75 21.09
N GLU A 336 9.00 -5.64 22.19
CA GLU A 336 10.07 -4.68 22.41
C GLU A 336 11.44 -5.36 22.32
N PHE A 337 12.39 -4.68 21.72
CA PHE A 337 13.79 -5.12 21.73
C PHE A 337 14.46 -4.51 22.97
N CYS A 338 14.49 -5.26 24.03
CA CYS A 338 15.07 -4.84 25.30
C CYS A 338 15.93 -5.96 25.89
N TYR A 339 16.91 -5.58 26.69
CA TYR A 339 17.63 -6.47 27.58
C TYR A 339 16.77 -6.85 28.80
N ASP A 340 17.21 -7.84 29.55
CA ASP A 340 16.50 -8.35 30.74
C ASP A 340 16.30 -7.28 31.84
N ASP A 341 17.18 -6.27 31.89
CA ASP A 341 17.10 -5.13 32.82
C ASP A 341 16.15 -4.02 32.34
N GLY A 342 15.57 -4.18 31.14
CA GLY A 342 14.65 -3.21 30.53
C GLY A 342 15.34 -2.13 29.69
N GLU A 343 16.68 -2.13 29.60
CA GLU A 343 17.39 -1.25 28.68
C GLU A 343 17.03 -1.57 27.21
N VAL A 344 16.74 -0.54 26.43
CA VAL A 344 16.36 -0.70 25.02
C VAL A 344 17.58 -1.17 24.21
N TYR A 345 17.45 -2.28 23.54
CA TYR A 345 18.41 -2.76 22.57
C TYR A 345 18.16 -2.11 21.21
N VAL A 346 19.04 -1.21 20.79
CA VAL A 346 18.97 -0.50 19.50
C VAL A 346 19.98 -1.11 18.53
N PRO A 347 19.58 -2.05 17.67
CA PRO A 347 20.49 -2.62 16.68
C PRO A 347 21.05 -1.56 15.73
N ASP A 348 22.28 -1.77 15.26
CA ASP A 348 22.92 -0.94 14.24
C ASP A 348 22.85 -1.68 12.89
N TYR A 349 21.82 -1.38 12.14
CA TYR A 349 21.59 -2.01 10.83
C TYR A 349 22.53 -1.48 9.75
N ALA A 350 23.06 -0.27 9.93
CA ALA A 350 24.08 0.27 9.05
C ALA A 350 25.36 -0.55 9.12
N LYS A 351 25.86 -0.88 10.32
CA LYS A 351 27.02 -1.79 10.49
C LYS A 351 26.74 -3.19 9.98
N MET A 352 25.50 -3.67 10.13
CA MET A 352 25.12 -4.95 9.56
C MET A 352 25.25 -4.95 8.03
N ALA A 353 24.80 -3.91 7.36
CA ALA A 353 24.91 -3.75 5.91
C ALA A 353 26.39 -3.62 5.45
N GLU A 354 27.24 -2.94 6.22
CA GLU A 354 28.68 -2.87 5.96
C GLU A 354 29.32 -4.27 5.95
N GLY A 355 28.87 -5.17 6.81
CA GLY A 355 29.29 -6.57 6.80
C GLY A 355 29.01 -7.30 5.47
N PHE A 356 27.99 -6.90 4.74
CA PHE A 356 27.68 -7.34 3.38
C PHE A 356 28.34 -6.49 2.28
N ARG A 357 29.23 -5.56 2.65
CA ARG A 357 29.87 -4.58 1.74
C ARG A 357 28.86 -3.65 1.03
N ILE A 358 27.75 -3.38 1.68
CA ILE A 358 26.74 -2.42 1.22
C ILE A 358 27.02 -1.07 1.84
N LYS A 359 26.99 -0.02 1.02
CA LYS A 359 27.13 1.35 1.50
C LYS A 359 25.94 1.70 2.40
N SER A 360 26.22 2.17 3.61
CA SER A 360 25.18 2.40 4.59
C SER A 360 25.30 3.77 5.27
N PHE A 361 24.18 4.19 5.87
CA PHE A 361 24.05 5.45 6.60
C PHE A 361 23.22 5.16 7.85
N ARG A 362 23.70 5.63 9.01
CA ARG A 362 22.91 5.66 10.23
C ARG A 362 22.49 7.09 10.49
N VAL A 363 21.20 7.28 10.73
CA VAL A 363 20.53 8.56 10.90
C VAL A 363 19.88 8.58 12.28
N GLU A 364 20.35 9.45 13.15
CA GLU A 364 19.84 9.58 14.53
C GLU A 364 19.23 10.95 14.80
N ARG A 365 19.50 11.93 13.92
CA ARG A 365 19.03 13.31 14.06
C ARG A 365 18.27 13.77 12.82
N PRO A 366 17.24 14.65 13.00
CA PRO A 366 16.41 15.12 11.88
C PRO A 366 17.19 15.75 10.72
N GLU A 367 18.26 16.51 11.02
CA GLU A 367 19.10 17.17 10.03
C GLU A 367 19.93 16.22 9.15
N GLU A 368 20.12 14.98 9.60
CA GLU A 368 20.89 13.96 8.90
C GLU A 368 20.03 13.22 7.85
N ILE A 369 18.69 13.29 7.94
CA ILE A 369 17.77 12.50 7.11
C ILE A 369 17.99 12.80 5.63
N ARG A 370 17.83 14.06 5.23
CA ARG A 370 17.91 14.45 3.82
C ARG A 370 19.26 14.14 3.19
N PRO A 371 20.41 14.53 3.79
CA PRO A 371 21.72 14.20 3.23
C PRO A 371 21.94 12.69 3.05
N ALA A 372 21.50 11.87 4.01
CA ALA A 372 21.62 10.41 3.93
C ALA A 372 20.76 9.83 2.80
N LEU A 373 19.51 10.27 2.68
CA LEU A 373 18.59 9.82 1.62
C LEU A 373 19.12 10.20 0.24
N GLU A 374 19.54 11.47 0.04
CA GLU A 374 20.08 11.93 -1.24
C GLU A 374 21.36 11.16 -1.63
N ALA A 375 22.26 10.93 -0.68
CA ALA A 375 23.47 10.16 -0.92
C ALA A 375 23.21 8.68 -1.22
N ALA A 376 22.21 8.08 -0.57
CA ALA A 376 21.81 6.69 -0.82
C ALA A 376 21.11 6.54 -2.18
N LEU A 377 20.21 7.46 -2.51
CA LEU A 377 19.46 7.42 -3.78
C LEU A 377 20.33 7.69 -5.00
N ALA A 378 21.36 8.52 -4.84
CA ALA A 378 22.33 8.85 -5.91
C ALA A 378 23.38 7.76 -6.15
N TYR A 379 23.53 6.79 -5.23
CA TYR A 379 24.54 5.76 -5.36
C TYR A 379 24.12 4.70 -6.37
N ASP A 380 25.05 4.34 -7.25
CA ASP A 380 24.89 3.26 -8.23
C ASP A 380 25.32 1.93 -7.60
N GLY A 381 24.38 1.29 -6.92
CA GLY A 381 24.56 0.04 -6.20
C GLY A 381 23.63 -0.05 -4.98
N PRO A 382 23.69 -1.15 -4.23
CA PRO A 382 22.86 -1.34 -3.06
C PRO A 382 23.28 -0.40 -1.91
N THR A 383 22.28 0.20 -1.25
CA THR A 383 22.46 1.06 -0.09
C THR A 383 21.50 0.75 1.02
N LEU A 384 21.86 1.07 2.25
CA LEU A 384 20.97 0.97 3.41
C LEU A 384 21.01 2.27 4.22
N VAL A 385 19.83 2.75 4.61
CA VAL A 385 19.67 3.89 5.53
C VAL A 385 18.94 3.38 6.78
N ASP A 386 19.63 3.36 7.92
CA ASP A 386 19.11 3.01 9.24
C ASP A 386 18.63 4.29 9.93
N VAL A 387 17.32 4.51 9.99
CA VAL A 387 16.72 5.71 10.59
C VAL A 387 16.17 5.38 11.96
N VAL A 388 16.87 5.87 13.00
CA VAL A 388 16.45 5.66 14.40
C VAL A 388 15.35 6.65 14.75
N VAL A 389 14.14 6.13 15.00
CA VAL A 389 12.96 6.94 15.25
C VAL A 389 12.43 6.78 16.67
N ASP A 390 11.59 7.71 17.08
CA ASP A 390 10.88 7.64 18.36
C ASP A 390 10.00 6.40 18.41
N ARG A 391 10.34 5.49 19.34
CA ARG A 391 9.61 4.26 19.56
C ARG A 391 8.23 4.45 20.19
N THR A 392 8.04 5.56 20.90
CA THR A 392 6.78 5.86 21.61
C THR A 392 5.70 6.38 20.67
N PHE A 393 6.09 6.73 19.44
CA PHE A 393 5.17 7.27 18.47
C PHE A 393 4.23 6.18 17.95
N SER A 394 2.92 6.42 18.07
CA SER A 394 1.92 5.50 17.53
C SER A 394 2.05 5.45 16.00
N SER A 395 2.00 4.23 15.44
CA SER A 395 1.92 4.02 14.00
C SER A 395 0.63 4.56 13.38
N THR A 396 -0.33 4.93 14.23
CA THR A 396 -1.63 5.47 13.83
C THR A 396 -1.58 7.00 13.98
N PRO A 397 -1.65 7.76 12.89
CA PRO A 397 -1.73 9.21 12.99
C PRO A 397 -2.98 9.62 13.77
N PRO A 398 -2.94 10.71 14.55
CA PRO A 398 -4.13 11.22 15.24
C PRO A 398 -5.26 11.66 14.29
N THR A 399 -4.97 11.76 13.00
CA THR A 399 -5.89 12.15 11.92
C THR A 399 -6.61 10.97 11.28
N VAL A 400 -6.45 9.76 11.82
CA VAL A 400 -7.11 8.59 11.25
C VAL A 400 -8.62 8.70 11.45
N SER A 401 -9.27 8.64 10.38
CA SER A 401 -10.66 8.44 9.98
C SER A 401 -11.70 8.21 11.08
N ARG A 402 -12.96 8.34 10.69
CA ARG A 402 -14.13 7.82 11.45
C ARG A 402 -13.96 6.37 11.91
N CYS A 403 -13.11 5.60 11.27
CA CYS A 403 -12.81 4.20 11.54
C CYS A 403 -11.60 4.03 12.48
N GLY A 404 -11.49 4.80 13.55
CA GLY A 404 -10.49 4.52 14.57
C GLY A 404 -10.84 3.22 15.31
N TRP A 405 -9.86 2.37 15.55
CA TRP A 405 -10.02 1.15 16.36
C TRP A 405 -10.65 1.44 17.73
N ASP A 406 -10.53 2.65 18.24
CA ASP A 406 -11.17 3.14 19.48
C ASP A 406 -12.70 3.09 19.45
N ARG A 407 -13.31 3.01 18.26
CA ARG A 407 -14.76 2.87 18.11
C ARG A 407 -15.22 1.43 18.16
N TYR A 408 -14.35 0.47 17.81
CA TYR A 408 -14.75 -0.92 17.72
C TYR A 408 -14.88 -1.61 19.06
N TYR A 409 -14.12 -1.13 20.05
CA TYR A 409 -14.09 -1.73 21.38
C TYR A 409 -14.14 -0.66 22.47
N PRO A 410 -15.15 0.27 22.43
CA PRO A 410 -15.23 1.36 23.41
C PRO A 410 -15.38 0.87 24.84
N ASP A 411 -15.95 -0.31 25.03
CA ASP A 411 -16.21 -0.91 26.33
C ASP A 411 -15.33 -2.13 26.62
N TRP A 412 -14.38 -2.45 25.73
CA TRP A 412 -13.51 -3.59 25.96
C TRP A 412 -12.45 -3.24 27.02
N LYS A 413 -12.58 -3.88 28.17
CA LYS A 413 -11.61 -3.82 29.26
C LYS A 413 -10.93 -5.19 29.35
N ALA A 414 -9.59 -5.20 29.35
CA ALA A 414 -8.87 -6.43 29.70
C ALA A 414 -9.24 -6.84 31.14
N GLU A 415 -9.79 -8.03 31.33
CA GLU A 415 -9.98 -8.63 32.64
C GLU A 415 -8.64 -9.03 33.25
#